data_4afae1c00f020bdc7470b8c6d00a0742
#
_entry.id   4afae1c00f020bdc7470b8c6d00a0742
#
_cell.length_a   1.000
_cell.length_b   1.000
_cell.length_c   1.000
_cell.angle_alpha   90.00
_cell.angle_beta   90.00
_cell.angle_gamma   90.00
#
_symmetry.space_group_name_H-M   'P 1'
#
loop_
_entity.id
_entity.type
_entity.pdbx_description
1 polymer ?
#
loop_
_entity_poly.entity_id
_entity_poly.type
_entity_poly.pdbx_seq_one_letter_code
_entity_poly.pdbx_strand_id
1 'polypeptide(L)'
;DRCPETPDKAVVDEFGCELSQLIKDDDGDGVSNEKDICPGTPPGASVDKNGCAFKAPKIFAHTFNQLENKRDDDVSNLKIKLGEILVEDTNKETNPLENDVQLRIVDGEDSKMFRLEGRNLYLVSGLDYETRTIHTVIIEATNNLGISSRSGIILLVDDIPNSFTRS
;
A
#
# COMPACT_ATOMS: atom_id res chain seq x y z
N ASP A 1 -26.72 31.21 30.80
CA ASP A 1 -25.65 31.11 29.78
C ASP A 1 -24.56 30.18 30.29
N ARG A 2 -24.39 29.06 29.62
CA ARG A 2 -23.33 28.06 29.90
C ARG A 2 -22.06 28.30 29.09
N CYS A 3 -22.17 29.11 28.02
CA CYS A 3 -21.07 29.38 27.13
C CYS A 3 -20.82 30.89 26.98
N PRO A 4 -20.14 31.53 27.92
CA PRO A 4 -20.00 32.99 27.97
C PRO A 4 -19.18 33.59 26.83
N GLU A 5 -18.44 32.82 26.08
CA GLU A 5 -17.62 33.30 24.97
C GLU A 5 -18.28 33.10 23.60
N THR A 6 -19.60 32.96 23.56
CA THR A 6 -20.33 32.79 22.30
C THR A 6 -20.30 34.09 21.49
N PRO A 7 -19.99 34.07 20.18
CA PRO A 7 -19.99 35.25 19.31
C PRO A 7 -21.38 35.90 19.22
N ASP A 8 -21.44 37.23 19.19
CA ASP A 8 -22.70 38.04 19.24
C ASP A 8 -23.77 37.74 18.16
N LYS A 9 -23.45 36.97 17.14
CA LYS A 9 -24.36 36.63 16.06
C LYS A 9 -24.50 35.13 15.81
N ALA A 10 -23.96 34.31 16.70
CA ALA A 10 -24.05 32.87 16.58
C ALA A 10 -25.48 32.38 16.87
N VAL A 11 -25.91 31.35 16.16
CA VAL A 11 -27.12 30.62 16.49
C VAL A 11 -26.82 29.73 17.67
N VAL A 12 -27.49 29.95 18.79
CA VAL A 12 -27.25 29.26 20.04
C VAL A 12 -28.43 28.38 20.42
N ASP A 13 -28.16 27.38 21.26
CA ASP A 13 -29.19 26.57 21.91
C ASP A 13 -29.88 27.30 23.08
N GLU A 14 -30.77 26.63 23.78
CA GLU A 14 -31.50 27.18 24.95
C GLU A 14 -30.58 27.57 26.12
N PHE A 15 -29.30 27.13 26.09
CA PHE A 15 -28.30 27.42 27.12
C PHE A 15 -27.30 28.50 26.72
N GLY A 16 -27.46 29.10 25.52
CA GLY A 16 -26.59 30.14 25.01
C GLY A 16 -25.29 29.61 24.37
N CYS A 17 -25.23 28.34 23.99
CA CYS A 17 -24.06 27.72 23.40
C CYS A 17 -24.24 27.57 21.90
N GLU A 18 -23.25 28.04 21.14
CA GLU A 18 -23.16 27.73 19.69
C GLU A 18 -22.84 26.24 19.51
N LEU A 19 -23.33 25.67 18.41
CA LEU A 19 -23.11 24.24 18.09
C LEU A 19 -21.62 23.86 18.10
N SER A 20 -20.75 24.74 17.61
CA SER A 20 -19.30 24.56 17.64
C SER A 20 -18.68 24.49 19.05
N GLN A 21 -19.35 25.11 20.05
CA GLN A 21 -18.92 25.06 21.44
C GLN A 21 -19.42 23.81 22.16
N LEU A 22 -20.48 23.18 21.65
CA LEU A 22 -21.03 21.95 22.22
C LEU A 22 -20.28 20.71 21.69
N ILE A 23 -19.73 20.80 20.49
CA ILE A 23 -18.99 19.71 19.85
C ILE A 23 -17.51 20.00 20.01
N LYS A 24 -16.90 19.45 21.07
CA LYS A 24 -15.45 19.48 21.20
C LYS A 24 -14.81 18.46 20.27
N ASP A 25 -13.83 18.93 19.55
CA ASP A 25 -12.97 18.14 18.66
C ASP A 25 -11.54 18.64 18.88
N ASP A 26 -10.83 17.99 19.80
CA ASP A 26 -9.57 18.49 20.34
C ASP A 26 -8.41 18.32 19.37
N ASP A 27 -8.44 17.32 18.50
CA ASP A 27 -7.40 17.09 17.49
C ASP A 27 -7.77 17.64 16.09
N GLY A 28 -9.02 18.06 15.90
CA GLY A 28 -9.47 18.72 14.68
C GLY A 28 -9.63 17.78 13.48
N ASP A 29 -9.91 16.52 13.73
CA ASP A 29 -10.06 15.51 12.68
C ASP A 29 -11.49 15.46 12.09
N GLY A 30 -12.43 16.19 12.66
CA GLY A 30 -13.84 16.27 12.25
C GLY A 30 -14.77 15.31 13.01
N VAL A 31 -14.26 14.54 13.95
CA VAL A 31 -15.02 13.67 14.84
C VAL A 31 -15.00 14.22 16.24
N SER A 32 -16.19 14.38 16.85
CA SER A 32 -16.27 14.93 18.20
C SER A 32 -15.62 14.03 19.24
N ASN A 33 -15.02 14.61 20.29
CA ASN A 33 -14.37 13.86 21.38
C ASN A 33 -15.23 12.73 21.99
N GLU A 34 -16.55 12.88 21.97
CA GLU A 34 -17.47 11.85 22.49
C GLU A 34 -17.55 10.60 21.61
N LYS A 35 -17.28 10.76 20.31
CA LYS A 35 -17.33 9.69 19.30
C LYS A 35 -15.94 9.26 18.85
N ASP A 36 -14.95 10.09 19.19
CA ASP A 36 -13.57 9.84 18.79
C ASP A 36 -12.90 8.84 19.73
N ILE A 37 -12.49 7.70 19.17
CA ILE A 37 -11.74 6.67 19.88
C ILE A 37 -10.23 6.74 19.63
N CYS A 38 -9.80 7.64 18.75
CA CYS A 38 -8.41 7.87 18.39
C CYS A 38 -7.96 9.32 18.65
N PRO A 39 -8.02 9.80 19.91
CA PRO A 39 -7.65 11.17 20.22
C PRO A 39 -6.18 11.43 19.88
N GLY A 40 -5.92 12.48 19.13
CA GLY A 40 -4.58 12.83 18.67
C GLY A 40 -4.28 12.40 17.23
N THR A 41 -5.29 12.21 16.42
CA THR A 41 -5.13 12.03 14.98
C THR A 41 -4.43 13.25 14.36
N PRO A 42 -3.42 13.05 13.48
CA PRO A 42 -2.70 14.17 12.88
C PRO A 42 -3.63 15.09 12.09
N PRO A 43 -3.45 16.43 12.17
CA PRO A 43 -4.24 17.38 11.39
C PRO A 43 -4.19 17.09 9.90
N GLY A 44 -5.36 17.08 9.25
CA GLY A 44 -5.47 16.82 7.80
C GLY A 44 -5.46 15.35 7.40
N ALA A 45 -5.34 14.42 8.34
CA ALA A 45 -5.52 13.00 8.07
C ALA A 45 -6.97 12.70 7.71
N SER A 46 -7.19 11.84 6.71
CA SER A 46 -8.51 11.27 6.47
C SER A 46 -8.81 10.22 7.53
N VAL A 47 -9.97 10.32 8.16
CA VAL A 47 -10.36 9.47 9.28
C VAL A 47 -11.66 8.71 8.99
N ASP A 48 -11.87 7.62 9.72
CA ASP A 48 -13.13 6.91 9.73
C ASP A 48 -14.16 7.61 10.66
N LYS A 49 -15.34 7.03 10.78
CA LYS A 49 -16.43 7.54 11.63
C LYS A 49 -16.08 7.61 13.13
N ASN A 50 -15.00 6.98 13.55
CA ASN A 50 -14.52 6.91 14.92
C ASN A 50 -13.29 7.82 15.18
N GLY A 51 -12.90 8.68 14.24
CA GLY A 51 -11.76 9.56 14.38
C GLY A 51 -10.40 8.87 14.14
N CYS A 52 -10.38 7.63 13.69
CA CYS A 52 -9.14 6.92 13.47
C CYS A 52 -8.63 7.10 12.04
N ALA A 53 -7.38 7.53 11.90
CA ALA A 53 -6.76 7.73 10.60
C ALA A 53 -6.73 6.43 9.78
N PHE A 54 -7.11 6.52 8.52
CA PHE A 54 -6.96 5.42 7.58
C PHE A 54 -5.49 5.10 7.36
N LYS A 55 -5.19 3.80 7.28
CA LYS A 55 -3.85 3.28 7.04
C LYS A 55 -3.68 2.86 5.58
N ALA A 56 -2.46 3.00 5.09
CA ALA A 56 -2.09 2.45 3.79
C ALA A 56 -2.10 0.92 3.82
N PRO A 57 -2.40 0.25 2.70
CA PRO A 57 -2.30 -1.19 2.61
C PRO A 57 -0.88 -1.66 2.93
N LYS A 58 -0.75 -2.78 3.61
CA LYS A 58 0.54 -3.39 3.92
C LYS A 58 0.88 -4.43 2.85
N ILE A 59 1.98 -4.22 2.16
CA ILE A 59 2.57 -5.21 1.26
C ILE A 59 3.55 -6.04 2.09
N PHE A 60 3.39 -7.36 2.07
CA PHE A 60 4.36 -8.26 2.69
C PHE A 60 5.57 -8.39 1.78
N ALA A 61 6.75 -8.14 2.32
CA ALA A 61 8.00 -8.30 1.58
C ALA A 61 8.18 -9.76 1.16
N HIS A 62 8.52 -9.96 -0.10
CA HIS A 62 8.78 -11.27 -0.65
C HIS A 62 10.17 -11.32 -1.26
N THR A 63 10.81 -12.47 -1.12
CA THR A 63 12.01 -12.83 -1.86
C THR A 63 11.69 -14.06 -2.68
N PHE A 64 11.87 -13.97 -3.98
CA PHE A 64 11.71 -15.08 -4.90
C PHE A 64 13.09 -15.55 -5.36
N ASN A 65 13.22 -16.85 -5.60
CA ASN A 65 14.40 -17.45 -6.18
C ASN A 65 14.04 -17.99 -7.57
N GLN A 66 14.88 -17.71 -8.54
CA GLN A 66 14.71 -18.20 -9.90
C GLN A 66 16.06 -18.61 -10.46
N LEU A 67 16.12 -19.81 -11.06
CA LEU A 67 17.29 -20.21 -11.83
C LEU A 67 17.50 -19.27 -13.01
N GLU A 68 18.74 -18.98 -13.33
CA GLU A 68 19.06 -18.27 -14.57
C GLU A 68 18.50 -18.99 -15.79
N ASN A 69 18.20 -18.22 -16.82
CA ASN A 69 17.60 -18.74 -18.05
C ASN A 69 18.32 -18.21 -19.29
N LYS A 70 19.64 -18.29 -19.27
CA LYS A 70 20.53 -17.93 -20.37
C LYS A 70 20.34 -18.81 -21.61
N ARG A 71 19.17 -18.90 -22.14
CA ARG A 71 19.05 -19.53 -23.46
C ARG A 71 18.99 -18.46 -24.51
N ASP A 72 19.71 -18.69 -25.61
CA ASP A 72 19.66 -17.88 -26.84
C ASP A 72 18.27 -17.89 -27.51
N ASP A 73 17.32 -18.52 -26.85
CA ASP A 73 15.94 -18.59 -27.28
C ASP A 73 15.24 -17.26 -27.15
N ASP A 74 14.41 -16.95 -28.08
CA ASP A 74 13.58 -15.75 -28.12
C ASP A 74 12.84 -15.51 -26.80
N VAL A 75 13.35 -14.55 -26.01
CA VAL A 75 12.74 -14.14 -24.74
C VAL A 75 11.46 -13.31 -24.92
N SER A 76 11.07 -13.02 -26.15
CA SER A 76 9.91 -12.17 -26.45
C SER A 76 8.60 -12.69 -25.87
N ASN A 77 8.49 -14.00 -25.64
CA ASN A 77 7.34 -14.67 -25.07
C ASN A 77 7.60 -15.25 -23.68
N LEU A 78 8.73 -14.89 -23.05
CA LEU A 78 9.04 -15.38 -21.72
C LEU A 78 8.05 -14.83 -20.69
N LYS A 79 7.42 -15.73 -19.96
CA LYS A 79 6.52 -15.38 -18.86
C LYS A 79 6.59 -16.47 -17.81
N ILE A 80 7.30 -16.18 -16.73
CA ILE A 80 7.49 -17.10 -15.61
C ILE A 80 6.74 -16.53 -14.39
N LYS A 81 5.80 -17.26 -13.86
CA LYS A 81 5.11 -16.88 -12.63
C LYS A 81 6.07 -17.03 -11.44
N LEU A 82 6.39 -15.93 -10.76
CA LEU A 82 7.19 -15.94 -9.54
C LEU A 82 6.35 -16.26 -8.31
N GLY A 83 5.17 -15.66 -8.21
CA GLY A 83 4.26 -15.89 -7.11
C GLY A 83 3.21 -14.82 -6.98
N GLU A 84 2.46 -14.86 -5.89
CA GLU A 84 1.42 -13.89 -5.55
C GLU A 84 1.96 -12.86 -4.56
N ILE A 85 1.65 -11.59 -4.79
CA ILE A 85 1.95 -10.50 -3.85
C ILE A 85 0.86 -10.47 -2.77
N LEU A 86 1.25 -10.71 -1.54
CA LEU A 86 0.35 -10.66 -0.40
C LEU A 86 0.20 -9.23 0.09
N VAL A 87 -1.03 -8.78 0.20
CA VAL A 87 -1.40 -7.44 0.65
C VAL A 87 -2.51 -7.52 1.67
N GLU A 88 -2.40 -6.75 2.73
CA GLU A 88 -3.43 -6.57 3.75
C GLU A 88 -3.86 -5.11 3.81
N ASP A 89 -5.17 -4.86 3.70
CA ASP A 89 -5.76 -3.57 4.03
C ASP A 89 -6.44 -3.68 5.40
N THR A 90 -5.91 -2.94 6.38
CA THR A 90 -6.42 -2.96 7.75
C THR A 90 -7.65 -2.08 7.96
N ASN A 91 -8.10 -1.32 6.94
CA ASN A 91 -9.29 -0.47 7.01
C ASN A 91 -10.59 -1.27 6.78
N LYS A 92 -10.72 -2.43 7.41
CA LYS A 92 -11.80 -3.42 7.15
C LYS A 92 -13.21 -2.89 7.39
N GLU A 93 -13.40 -1.93 8.28
CA GLU A 93 -14.72 -1.37 8.57
C GLU A 93 -15.25 -0.45 7.48
N THR A 94 -14.38 0.10 6.66
CA THR A 94 -14.71 1.03 5.60
C THR A 94 -14.63 0.42 4.21
N ASN A 95 -14.03 -0.76 4.12
CA ASN A 95 -13.87 -1.48 2.86
C ASN A 95 -14.27 -2.95 3.01
N PRO A 96 -15.57 -3.27 2.84
CA PRO A 96 -16.05 -4.64 2.94
C PRO A 96 -15.57 -5.54 1.79
N LEU A 97 -14.94 -4.98 0.77
CA LEU A 97 -14.42 -5.72 -0.38
C LEU A 97 -12.90 -5.84 -0.26
N GLU A 98 -12.42 -6.93 0.31
CA GLU A 98 -10.98 -7.24 0.46
C GLU A 98 -10.19 -7.20 -0.88
N ASN A 99 -10.88 -7.03 -2.01
CA ASN A 99 -10.31 -7.10 -3.34
C ASN A 99 -10.03 -5.72 -3.97
N ASP A 100 -10.31 -4.62 -3.28
CA ASP A 100 -10.18 -3.26 -3.84
C ASP A 100 -8.77 -2.67 -3.72
N VAL A 101 -7.79 -3.43 -3.28
CA VAL A 101 -6.40 -2.97 -3.32
C VAL A 101 -5.84 -3.21 -4.70
N GLN A 102 -5.51 -2.12 -5.38
CA GLN A 102 -4.87 -2.16 -6.68
C GLN A 102 -3.35 -2.19 -6.53
N LEU A 103 -2.71 -3.04 -7.28
CA LEU A 103 -1.27 -3.17 -7.32
C LEU A 103 -0.72 -2.66 -8.65
N ARG A 104 0.42 -1.97 -8.61
CA ARG A 104 1.16 -1.59 -9.81
C ARG A 104 2.67 -1.68 -9.57
N ILE A 105 3.41 -1.89 -10.64
CA ILE A 105 4.87 -1.77 -10.64
C ILE A 105 5.23 -0.30 -10.75
N VAL A 106 6.11 0.17 -9.85
CA VAL A 106 6.68 1.51 -9.92
C VAL A 106 7.89 1.50 -10.84
N ASP A 107 8.04 2.55 -11.64
CA ASP A 107 9.20 2.67 -12.51
C ASP A 107 10.51 2.62 -11.71
N GLY A 108 11.44 1.83 -12.21
CA GLY A 108 12.75 1.61 -11.62
C GLY A 108 13.64 0.83 -12.60
N GLU A 109 14.89 0.60 -12.20
CA GLU A 109 15.90 -0.05 -13.05
C GLU A 109 15.44 -1.39 -13.61
N ASP A 110 14.86 -2.23 -12.75
CA ASP A 110 14.42 -3.57 -13.11
C ASP A 110 12.92 -3.68 -13.44
N SER A 111 12.18 -2.56 -13.43
CA SER A 111 10.72 -2.58 -13.56
C SER A 111 10.23 -3.27 -14.84
N LYS A 112 10.97 -3.13 -15.94
CA LYS A 112 10.63 -3.71 -17.25
C LYS A 112 10.83 -5.23 -17.33
N MET A 113 11.57 -5.80 -16.37
CA MET A 113 11.78 -7.25 -16.28
C MET A 113 10.56 -7.98 -15.72
N PHE A 114 9.64 -7.25 -15.12
CA PHE A 114 8.50 -7.80 -14.41
C PHE A 114 7.18 -7.36 -15.02
N ARG A 115 6.17 -8.21 -14.84
CA ARG A 115 4.77 -7.91 -15.16
C ARG A 115 3.88 -8.32 -14.00
N LEU A 116 2.89 -7.49 -13.71
CA LEU A 116 1.90 -7.76 -12.69
C LEU A 116 0.53 -8.00 -13.35
N GLU A 117 -0.11 -9.10 -13.01
CA GLU A 117 -1.47 -9.43 -13.44
C GLU A 117 -2.30 -9.76 -12.19
N GLY A 118 -3.18 -8.80 -11.83
CA GLY A 118 -3.86 -8.85 -10.54
C GLY A 118 -2.83 -8.81 -9.42
N ARG A 119 -2.74 -9.88 -8.64
CA ARG A 119 -1.75 -10.05 -7.57
C ARG A 119 -0.56 -10.93 -7.97
N ASN A 120 -0.57 -11.51 -9.15
CA ASN A 120 0.49 -12.41 -9.60
C ASN A 120 1.63 -11.64 -10.25
N LEU A 121 2.84 -11.86 -9.76
CA LEU A 121 4.07 -11.30 -10.32
C LEU A 121 4.71 -12.29 -11.27
N TYR A 122 5.06 -11.82 -12.45
CA TYR A 122 5.72 -12.59 -13.51
C TYR A 122 7.05 -11.96 -13.87
N LEU A 123 8.02 -12.82 -14.16
CA LEU A 123 9.25 -12.45 -14.83
C LEU A 123 9.03 -12.56 -16.35
N VAL A 124 9.39 -11.51 -17.08
CA VAL A 124 9.24 -11.43 -18.54
C VAL A 124 10.57 -11.11 -19.24
N SER A 125 11.68 -11.34 -18.56
CA SER A 125 13.04 -11.08 -19.07
C SER A 125 13.96 -12.24 -18.77
N GLY A 126 15.03 -12.34 -19.52
CA GLY A 126 16.12 -13.27 -19.25
C GLY A 126 16.88 -12.90 -17.96
N LEU A 127 17.40 -13.90 -17.29
CA LEU A 127 18.26 -13.79 -16.11
C LEU A 127 19.63 -14.38 -16.43
N ASP A 128 20.66 -13.70 -15.97
CA ASP A 128 22.06 -14.08 -16.11
C ASP A 128 22.77 -13.95 -14.78
N TYR A 129 23.10 -15.07 -14.15
CA TYR A 129 23.73 -15.13 -12.85
C TYR A 129 25.10 -14.43 -12.82
N GLU A 130 25.91 -14.59 -13.87
CA GLU A 130 27.23 -13.96 -13.92
C GLU A 130 27.17 -12.44 -14.14
N THR A 131 26.06 -11.96 -14.67
CA THR A 131 25.85 -10.52 -14.85
C THR A 131 25.28 -9.88 -13.59
N ARG A 132 24.21 -10.47 -13.03
CA ARG A 132 23.56 -9.92 -11.86
C ARG A 132 22.73 -10.96 -11.10
N THR A 133 23.00 -11.10 -9.82
CA THR A 133 22.38 -12.11 -8.96
C THR A 133 21.17 -11.62 -8.20
N ILE A 134 20.93 -10.32 -8.16
CA ILE A 134 19.81 -9.72 -7.41
C ILE A 134 19.11 -8.67 -8.28
N HIS A 135 17.80 -8.82 -8.41
CA HIS A 135 16.92 -7.83 -9.01
C HIS A 135 15.87 -7.38 -8.01
N THR A 136 15.46 -6.12 -8.12
CA THR A 136 14.45 -5.54 -7.23
C THR A 136 13.38 -4.84 -8.04
N VAL A 137 12.12 -5.16 -7.73
CA VAL A 137 10.97 -4.44 -8.28
C VAL A 137 10.19 -3.80 -7.14
N ILE A 138 9.78 -2.55 -7.32
CA ILE A 138 8.96 -1.83 -6.36
C ILE A 138 7.49 -1.98 -6.74
N ILE A 139 6.70 -2.49 -5.81
CA ILE A 139 5.25 -2.61 -5.95
C ILE A 139 4.60 -1.52 -5.10
N GLU A 140 3.64 -0.82 -5.68
CA GLU A 140 2.76 0.10 -4.99
C GLU A 140 1.38 -0.53 -4.85
N ALA A 141 0.84 -0.49 -3.66
CA ALA A 141 -0.52 -0.90 -3.33
C ALA A 141 -1.35 0.32 -2.97
N THR A 142 -2.50 0.49 -3.62
CA THR A 142 -3.43 1.59 -3.39
C THR A 142 -4.80 1.02 -3.04
N ASN A 143 -5.37 1.45 -1.93
CA ASN A 143 -6.72 1.06 -1.55
C ASN A 143 -7.79 1.94 -2.25
N ASN A 144 -9.07 1.62 -2.04
CA ASN A 144 -10.18 2.39 -2.60
C ASN A 144 -10.33 3.82 -2.05
N LEU A 145 -9.62 4.13 -0.95
CA LEU A 145 -9.54 5.48 -0.39
C LEU A 145 -8.44 6.32 -1.04
N GLY A 146 -7.68 5.75 -1.97
CA GLY A 146 -6.56 6.42 -2.64
C GLY A 146 -5.27 6.49 -1.82
N ILE A 147 -5.19 5.73 -0.72
CA ILE A 147 -4.01 5.70 0.15
C ILE A 147 -3.09 4.59 -0.32
N SER A 148 -1.82 4.92 -0.51
CA SER A 148 -0.82 4.02 -1.11
C SER A 148 0.34 3.72 -0.17
N SER A 149 0.91 2.55 -0.37
CA SER A 149 2.20 2.14 0.19
C SER A 149 3.07 1.48 -0.88
N ARG A 150 4.36 1.42 -0.64
CA ARG A 150 5.33 0.80 -1.55
C ARG A 150 6.20 -0.21 -0.81
N SER A 151 6.56 -1.28 -1.49
CA SER A 151 7.49 -2.28 -0.98
C SER A 151 8.38 -2.83 -2.10
N GLY A 152 9.64 -3.07 -1.79
CA GLY A 152 10.57 -3.75 -2.69
C GLY A 152 10.38 -5.26 -2.62
N ILE A 153 10.28 -5.89 -3.78
CA ILE A 153 10.25 -7.33 -3.95
C ILE A 153 11.61 -7.75 -4.54
N ILE A 154 12.25 -8.70 -3.93
CA ILE A 154 13.59 -9.15 -4.31
C ILE A 154 13.48 -10.44 -5.11
N LEU A 155 14.18 -10.49 -6.24
CA LEU A 155 14.41 -11.70 -7.01
C LEU A 155 15.89 -12.07 -6.92
N LEU A 156 16.18 -13.23 -6.36
CA LEU A 156 17.51 -13.84 -6.35
C LEU A 156 17.65 -14.76 -7.55
N VAL A 157 18.73 -14.61 -8.26
CA VAL A 157 19.07 -15.47 -9.40
C VAL A 157 20.00 -16.57 -8.91
N ASP A 158 19.63 -17.80 -9.13
CA ASP A 158 20.43 -18.97 -8.80
C ASP A 158 21.17 -19.46 -10.04
N ASP A 159 22.43 -19.85 -9.87
CA ASP A 159 23.29 -20.41 -10.90
C ASP A 159 22.78 -21.79 -11.34
N ILE A 160 22.83 -22.06 -12.63
CA ILE A 160 22.72 -23.41 -13.17
C ILE A 160 24.11 -24.05 -13.13
N PRO A 161 24.34 -25.04 -12.27
CA PRO A 161 25.66 -25.65 -12.19
C PRO A 161 26.16 -26.13 -13.53
N ASN A 162 27.32 -25.66 -13.94
CA ASN A 162 28.01 -26.06 -15.18
C ASN A 162 28.45 -27.54 -15.21
N SER A 163 27.88 -28.37 -14.34
CA SER A 163 28.24 -29.80 -14.23
C SER A 163 27.91 -30.63 -15.47
N PHE A 164 27.21 -30.04 -16.44
CA PHE A 164 26.83 -30.70 -17.70
C PHE A 164 27.66 -30.30 -18.91
N THR A 165 28.65 -29.43 -18.77
CA THR A 165 29.54 -29.01 -19.88
C THR A 165 30.76 -29.88 -20.04
N ARG A 166 30.65 -31.17 -19.78
CA ARG A 166 31.74 -32.09 -20.05
C ARG A 166 31.61 -32.62 -21.48
N SER A 167 32.54 -32.19 -22.23
CA SER A 167 32.94 -32.94 -23.41
C SER A 167 33.65 -34.24 -23.05
#